data_6b05e8a58c0ee29580eb781f17af1293
#
_entry.id   6b05e8a58c0ee29580eb781f17af1293
#
_cell.length_a   1.000
_cell.length_b   1.000
_cell.length_c   1.000
_cell.angle_alpha   90.00
_cell.angle_beta   90.00
_cell.angle_gamma   90.00
#
_symmetry.space_group_name_H-M   'P 1'
#
loop_
_entity.id
_entity.type
_entity.pdbx_description
1 polymer ?
#
loop_
_entity_poly.entity_id
_entity_poly.type
_entity_poly.pdbx_seq_one_letter_code
_entity_poly.pdbx_strand_id
1 'polypeptide(L)' 'MLFRSEVQVALLSQRIAELTEHFKAHKKDFGSRRGLLTMVARRRRLLDYLKSRSPERYQALISSIGIRR' A
#
# COMPACT_ATOMS: atom_id res chain seq x y z
N MET A 1 -9.29 -17.32 -1.96
CA MET A 1 -8.53 -16.98 -0.75
C MET A 1 -7.31 -16.15 -1.11
N LEU A 2 -7.08 -15.07 -0.40
CA LEU A 2 -5.92 -14.23 -0.64
C LEU A 2 -4.73 -14.71 0.18
N PHE A 3 -3.55 -14.58 -0.39
CA PHE A 3 -2.34 -14.86 0.38
C PHE A 3 -2.09 -13.73 1.37
N ARG A 4 -1.28 -14.05 2.38
CA ARG A 4 -0.97 -13.10 3.44
C ARG A 4 -0.43 -11.78 2.90
N SER A 5 0.49 -11.85 1.93
CA SER A 5 1.05 -10.62 1.35
C SER A 5 -0.01 -9.79 0.63
N GLU A 6 -0.95 -10.45 -0.04
CA GLU A 6 -2.02 -9.73 -0.73
C GLU A 6 -2.94 -9.02 0.27
N VAL A 7 -3.26 -9.69 1.37
CA VAL A 7 -4.07 -9.09 2.43
C VAL A 7 -3.35 -7.89 3.03
N GLN A 8 -2.06 -8.03 3.29
CA GLN A 8 -1.28 -6.94 3.85
C GLN A 8 -1.21 -5.73 2.92
N VAL A 9 -1.05 -5.97 1.62
CA VAL A 9 -1.04 -4.88 0.65
C VAL A 9 -2.38 -4.15 0.65
N ALA A 10 -3.48 -4.88 0.69
CA ALA A 10 -4.81 -4.27 0.72
C ALA A 10 -5.00 -3.41 1.96
N LEU A 11 -4.60 -3.93 3.13
CA LEU A 11 -4.70 -3.19 4.38
C LEU A 11 -3.83 -1.95 4.38
N LEU A 12 -2.59 -2.08 3.89
CA LEU A 12 -1.68 -0.93 3.81
C LEU A 12 -2.22 0.13 2.86
N SER A 13 -2.80 -0.29 1.74
CA SER A 13 -3.38 0.64 0.79
C SER A 13 -4.52 1.44 1.41
N GLN A 14 -5.35 0.78 2.21
CA GLN A 14 -6.44 1.45 2.91
C GLN A 14 -5.89 2.46 3.91
N ARG A 15 -4.90 2.08 4.69
CA ARG A 15 -4.28 2.97 5.66
C ARG A 15 -3.61 4.17 4.99
N ILE A 16 -2.94 3.91 3.88
CA ILE A 16 -2.30 4.98 3.13
C ILE A 16 -3.34 5.98 2.62
N ALA A 17 -4.46 5.48 2.13
CA ALA A 17 -5.54 6.36 1.68
C ALA A 17 -6.08 7.21 2.82
N GLU A 18 -6.29 6.61 3.99
CA GLU A 18 -6.76 7.33 5.17
C GLU A 18 -5.79 8.43 5.59
N LEU A 19 -4.50 8.11 5.62
CA LEU A 19 -3.49 9.08 6.00
C LEU A 19 -3.34 10.19 4.96
N THR A 20 -3.50 9.86 3.69
CA THR A 20 -3.45 10.86 2.63
C THR A 20 -4.57 11.87 2.82
N GLU A 21 -5.78 11.41 3.17
CA GLU A 21 -6.88 12.30 3.47
C GLU A 21 -6.59 13.15 4.70
N HIS A 22 -5.99 12.54 5.72
CA HIS A 22 -5.60 13.26 6.92
C HIS A 22 -4.65 14.42 6.58
N PHE A 23 -3.70 14.19 5.69
CA PHE A 23 -2.74 15.22 5.31
C PHE A 23 -3.37 16.39 4.58
N LYS A 24 -4.47 16.18 3.91
CA LYS A 24 -5.16 17.29 3.25
C LYS A 24 -5.65 18.29 4.28
N ALA A 25 -6.00 17.83 5.47
CA ALA A 25 -6.47 18.68 6.54
C ALA A 25 -5.35 19.13 7.49
N HIS A 26 -4.32 18.29 7.67
CA HIS A 26 -3.26 18.53 8.65
C HIS A 26 -1.88 18.41 8.03
N LYS A 27 -1.52 19.41 7.23
CA LYS A 27 -0.28 19.35 6.46
C LYS A 27 1.00 19.37 7.31
N LYS A 28 0.91 19.82 8.54
CA LYS A 28 2.08 19.94 9.41
C LYS A 28 2.27 18.78 10.38
N ASP A 29 1.56 17.70 10.17
CA ASP A 29 1.69 16.54 11.04
C ASP A 29 2.85 15.66 10.57
N PHE A 30 4.04 15.96 11.09
CA PHE A 30 5.24 15.24 10.69
C PHE A 30 5.25 13.78 11.12
N GLY A 31 4.62 13.48 12.25
CA GLY A 31 4.53 12.09 12.73
C GLY A 31 3.74 11.22 11.76
N SER A 32 2.58 11.71 11.33
CA SER A 32 1.76 10.99 10.37
C SER A 32 2.45 10.87 9.02
N ARG A 33 3.20 11.91 8.62
CA ARG A 33 3.93 11.88 7.37
C ARG A 33 4.97 10.75 7.38
N ARG A 34 5.70 10.61 8.48
CA ARG A 34 6.69 9.55 8.60
C ARG A 34 6.01 8.18 8.54
N GLY A 35 4.88 8.03 9.22
CA GLY A 35 4.10 6.80 9.20
C GLY A 35 3.64 6.46 7.80
N LEU A 36 3.17 7.46 7.06
CA LEU A 36 2.73 7.27 5.69
C LEU A 36 3.88 6.76 4.81
N LEU A 37 5.04 7.40 4.90
CA LEU A 37 6.19 6.98 4.12
C LEU A 37 6.61 5.56 4.44
N THR A 38 6.57 5.19 5.72
CA THR A 38 6.89 3.83 6.13
C THR A 38 5.92 2.82 5.53
N MET A 39 4.62 3.15 5.53
CA MET A 39 3.62 2.26 4.98
C MET A 39 3.75 2.14 3.46
N VAL A 40 4.05 3.23 2.78
CA VAL A 40 4.27 3.19 1.33
C VAL A 40 5.47 2.31 1.01
N ALA A 41 6.55 2.42 1.78
CA ALA A 41 7.72 1.59 1.57
C ALA A 41 7.42 0.12 1.79
N ARG A 42 6.66 -0.21 2.83
CA ARG A 42 6.25 -1.59 3.10
C ARG A 42 5.39 -2.14 1.97
N ARG A 43 4.43 -1.34 1.52
CA ARG A 43 3.57 -1.77 0.43
C ARG A 43 4.39 -2.07 -0.82
N ARG A 44 5.35 -1.21 -1.12
CA ARG A 44 6.21 -1.41 -2.27
C ARG A 44 7.01 -2.70 -2.17
N ARG A 45 7.56 -2.99 -1.00
CA ARG A 45 8.30 -4.23 -0.78
C ARG A 45 7.43 -5.46 -0.99
N LEU A 46 6.23 -5.42 -0.44
CA LEU A 46 5.29 -6.53 -0.59
C LEU A 46 4.90 -6.72 -2.05
N LEU A 47 4.68 -5.62 -2.76
CA LEU A 47 4.34 -5.69 -4.18
C LEU A 47 5.49 -6.23 -4.99
N ASP A 48 6.71 -5.79 -4.71
CA ASP A 48 7.90 -6.30 -5.41
C ASP A 48 8.08 -7.79 -5.15
N TYR A 49 7.88 -8.22 -3.92
CA TYR A 49 7.96 -9.62 -3.57
C TYR A 49 6.92 -10.43 -4.34
N LEU A 50 5.69 -9.96 -4.35
CA LEU A 50 4.60 -10.64 -5.02
C LEU A 50 4.84 -10.69 -6.54
N LYS A 51 5.33 -9.61 -7.11
CA LYS A 51 5.67 -9.55 -8.52
C LYS A 51 6.71 -10.58 -8.89
N SER A 52 7.71 -10.74 -8.02
CA SER A 52 8.78 -11.71 -8.23
C SER A 52 8.27 -13.15 -8.14
N ARG A 53 7.36 -13.41 -7.19
CA ARG A 53 6.85 -14.76 -6.96
C ARG A 53 5.71 -15.14 -7.89
N SER A 54 4.79 -14.22 -8.12
CA SER A 54 3.59 -14.50 -8.90
C SER A 54 3.16 -13.27 -9.66
N PRO A 55 3.75 -13.02 -10.84
CA PRO A 55 3.39 -11.84 -11.63
C PRO A 55 1.90 -11.72 -11.93
N GLU A 56 1.23 -12.85 -12.13
CA GLU A 56 -0.20 -12.84 -12.41
C GLU A 56 -1.00 -12.31 -11.23
N ARG A 57 -0.64 -12.72 -10.03
CA ARG A 57 -1.29 -12.25 -8.82
C ARG A 57 -1.01 -10.78 -8.57
N TYR A 58 0.21 -10.36 -8.88
CA TYR A 58 0.59 -8.96 -8.77
C TYR A 58 -0.30 -8.11 -9.66
N GLN A 59 -0.48 -8.51 -10.91
CA GLN A 59 -1.33 -7.77 -11.84
C GLN A 59 -2.79 -7.74 -11.38
N ALA A 60 -3.29 -8.87 -10.93
CA ALA A 60 -4.66 -8.95 -10.43
C ALA A 60 -4.86 -8.05 -9.21
N LEU A 61 -3.90 -8.04 -8.32
CA LEU A 61 -3.99 -7.23 -7.11
C LEU A 61 -3.97 -5.74 -7.44
N ILE A 62 -3.06 -5.33 -8.32
CA ILE A 62 -2.96 -3.93 -8.71
C ILE A 62 -4.25 -3.46 -9.36
N SER A 63 -4.82 -4.28 -10.23
CA SER A 63 -6.10 -3.95 -10.87
C SER A 63 -7.22 -3.85 -9.84
N SER A 64 -7.20 -4.74 -8.86
CA SER A 64 -8.26 -4.80 -7.84
C SER A 64 -8.25 -3.59 -6.92
N ILE A 65 -7.08 -3.15 -6.51
CA ILE A 65 -6.98 -2.04 -5.54
C ILE A 65 -6.64 -0.71 -6.19
N GLY A 66 -6.46 -0.69 -7.49
CA GLY A 66 -6.25 0.56 -8.23
C GLY A 66 -4.92 1.23 -7.99
N ILE A 67 -3.90 0.49 -7.57
CA ILE A 67 -2.55 1.04 -7.40
C ILE A 67 -1.89 1.22 -8.75
N ARG A 68 -1.34 2.38 -8.99
CA ARG A 68 -0.53 2.62 -10.17
C ARG A 68 0.90 2.43 -9.80
N ARG A 69 1.39 1.32 -10.15
CA ARG A 69 2.72 0.98 -9.98
C ARG A 69 3.55 1.80 -9.18
#